data_7fb5361ca3b4751d6b6b86b4a71efb3f
#
_entry.id   7fb5361ca3b4751d6b6b86b4a71efb3f
#
_cell.length_a   1.000
_cell.length_b   1.000
_cell.length_c   1.000
_cell.angle_alpha   90.00
_cell.angle_beta   90.00
_cell.angle_gamma   90.00
#
_symmetry.space_group_name_H-M   'P 1'
#
loop_
_entity.id
_entity.type
_entity.pdbx_description
1 polymer ?
#
loop_
_entity_poly.entity_id
_entity_poly.type
_entity_poly.pdbx_seq_one_letter_code
_entity_poly.pdbx_strand_id
1 'polypeptide(L)'
;VVIEEGAIVRDSIIMNSTRIGKNTVLDKTIVAEDSVIGDNCVLGAGEEGVVNKLKPNVYAFDLVTVGDNTVIPDGVTIGKNTAISGKTTIEDYPDNTLAGGETLIKAGELL
;
A
#
# COMPACT_ATOMS: atom_id res chain seq x y z
N VAL A 1 -16.35 2.84 -3.11
CA VAL A 1 -15.42 2.08 -2.28
C VAL A 1 -16.05 0.76 -1.89
N VAL A 2 -15.35 -0.32 -2.10
CA VAL A 2 -15.78 -1.66 -1.68
C VAL A 2 -14.76 -2.19 -0.68
N ILE A 3 -15.21 -2.52 0.50
CA ILE A 3 -14.38 -3.14 1.54
C ILE A 3 -14.96 -4.52 1.80
N GLU A 4 -14.19 -5.55 1.47
CA GLU A 4 -14.65 -6.94 1.54
C GLU A 4 -14.67 -7.47 2.98
N GLU A 5 -15.27 -8.65 3.15
CA GLU A 5 -15.46 -9.27 4.46
C GLU A 5 -14.12 -9.49 5.18
N GLY A 6 -14.09 -9.18 6.46
CA GLY A 6 -12.91 -9.39 7.31
C GLY A 6 -11.83 -8.34 7.18
N ALA A 7 -11.99 -7.36 6.29
CA ALA A 7 -11.00 -6.29 6.15
C ALA A 7 -11.04 -5.35 7.36
N ILE A 8 -9.87 -4.86 7.76
CA ILE A 8 -9.73 -3.89 8.85
C ILE A 8 -9.06 -2.64 8.28
N VAL A 9 -9.71 -1.49 8.48
CA VAL A 9 -9.19 -0.21 8.01
C VAL A 9 -9.08 0.73 9.22
N ARG A 10 -7.86 1.16 9.53
CA ARG A 10 -7.59 2.06 10.67
C ARG A 10 -6.83 3.29 10.22
N ASP A 11 -7.29 4.46 10.65
CA ASP A 11 -6.60 5.75 10.44
C ASP A 11 -6.18 5.94 8.97
N SER A 12 -7.04 5.52 8.04
CA SER A 12 -6.72 5.47 6.62
C SER A 12 -7.69 6.30 5.79
N ILE A 13 -7.23 6.71 4.61
CA ILE A 13 -8.03 7.43 3.63
C ILE A 13 -8.13 6.57 2.38
N ILE A 14 -9.36 6.25 1.97
CA ILE A 14 -9.61 5.44 0.78
C ILE A 14 -10.46 6.26 -0.18
N MET A 15 -9.91 6.53 -1.36
CA MET A 15 -10.58 7.36 -2.35
C MET A 15 -11.53 6.55 -3.23
N ASN A 16 -12.25 7.25 -4.13
CA ASN A 16 -13.32 6.65 -4.92
C ASN A 16 -12.87 5.46 -5.78
N SER A 17 -13.79 4.55 -6.03
CA SER A 17 -13.61 3.42 -6.94
C SER A 17 -12.46 2.49 -6.55
N THR A 18 -12.17 2.40 -5.27
CA THR A 18 -11.12 1.53 -4.72
C THR A 18 -11.76 0.29 -4.09
N ARG A 19 -11.10 -0.85 -4.27
CA ARG A 19 -11.52 -2.11 -3.66
C ARG A 19 -10.45 -2.60 -2.68
N ILE A 20 -10.90 -2.96 -1.48
CA ILE A 20 -10.05 -3.56 -0.44
C ILE A 20 -10.48 -5.02 -0.29
N GLY A 21 -9.55 -5.94 -0.50
CA GLY A 21 -9.83 -7.38 -0.50
C GLY A 21 -10.15 -7.96 0.89
N LYS A 22 -10.53 -9.23 0.90
CA LYS A 22 -10.91 -9.93 2.13
C LYS A 22 -9.74 -10.09 3.08
N ASN A 23 -10.00 -9.91 4.37
CA ASN A 23 -9.02 -10.09 5.44
C ASN A 23 -7.77 -9.22 5.29
N THR A 24 -7.87 -8.13 4.54
CA THR A 24 -6.79 -7.18 4.35
C THR A 24 -6.80 -6.15 5.47
N VAL A 25 -5.62 -5.81 5.99
CA VAL A 25 -5.48 -4.81 7.05
C VAL A 25 -4.78 -3.58 6.49
N LEU A 26 -5.43 -2.44 6.63
CA LEU A 26 -4.85 -1.14 6.29
C LEU A 26 -4.68 -0.34 7.58
N ASP A 27 -3.46 0.09 7.85
CA ASP A 27 -3.15 0.92 9.00
C ASP A 27 -2.36 2.15 8.53
N LYS A 28 -2.91 3.33 8.77
CA LYS A 28 -2.32 4.60 8.33
C LYS A 28 -1.96 4.57 6.84
N THR A 29 -2.93 4.17 6.01
CA THR A 29 -2.75 4.00 4.57
C THR A 29 -3.59 5.00 3.81
N ILE A 30 -3.03 5.62 2.79
CA ILE A 30 -3.75 6.47 1.86
C ILE A 30 -3.81 5.73 0.52
N VAL A 31 -5.01 5.39 0.09
CA VAL A 31 -5.23 4.68 -1.19
C VAL A 31 -5.94 5.63 -2.15
N ALA A 32 -5.27 5.96 -3.24
CA ALA A 32 -5.82 6.86 -4.24
C ALA A 32 -6.87 6.16 -5.11
N GLU A 33 -7.49 6.92 -6.00
CA GLU A 33 -8.64 6.45 -6.78
C GLU A 33 -8.34 5.28 -7.72
N ASP A 34 -9.36 4.47 -7.98
CA ASP A 34 -9.32 3.36 -8.94
C ASP A 34 -8.26 2.30 -8.64
N SER A 35 -7.95 2.10 -7.37
CA SER A 35 -6.96 1.11 -6.95
C SER A 35 -7.61 -0.17 -6.45
N VAL A 36 -6.88 -1.27 -6.55
CA VAL A 36 -7.31 -2.58 -6.04
C VAL A 36 -6.25 -3.13 -5.10
N ILE A 37 -6.65 -3.37 -3.87
CA ILE A 37 -5.81 -4.05 -2.87
C ILE A 37 -6.33 -5.48 -2.77
N GLY A 38 -5.44 -6.45 -2.95
CA GLY A 38 -5.82 -7.87 -2.95
C GLY A 38 -6.26 -8.39 -1.58
N ASP A 39 -6.52 -9.69 -1.52
CA ASP A 39 -6.93 -10.38 -0.30
C ASP A 39 -5.73 -10.69 0.59
N ASN A 40 -5.95 -10.74 1.90
CA ASN A 40 -4.94 -11.15 2.89
C ASN A 40 -3.66 -10.28 2.85
N CYS A 41 -3.79 -9.01 2.50
CA CYS A 41 -2.69 -8.06 2.51
C CYS A 41 -2.59 -7.37 3.86
N VAL A 42 -1.38 -6.92 4.22
CA VAL A 42 -1.17 -6.07 5.40
C VAL A 42 -0.39 -4.84 4.96
N LEU A 43 -1.00 -3.67 5.05
CA LEU A 43 -0.36 -2.41 4.70
C LEU A 43 -0.16 -1.60 5.99
N GLY A 44 1.06 -1.11 6.20
CA GLY A 44 1.41 -0.40 7.42
C GLY A 44 2.04 -1.28 8.50
N ALA A 45 2.59 -2.42 8.10
CA ALA A 45 3.26 -3.34 9.02
C ALA A 45 4.66 -2.87 9.41
N GLY A 46 5.22 -3.49 10.44
CA GLY A 46 6.62 -3.31 10.82
C GLY A 46 6.89 -2.12 11.72
N GLU A 47 8.14 -1.72 11.79
CA GLU A 47 8.62 -0.71 12.73
C GLU A 47 8.24 0.70 12.34
N GLU A 48 7.92 1.52 13.33
CA GLU A 48 7.67 2.94 13.15
C GLU A 48 9.00 3.69 12.97
N GLY A 49 8.91 4.86 12.35
CA GLY A 49 10.06 5.77 12.23
C GLY A 49 11.08 5.39 11.16
N VAL A 50 10.81 4.37 10.36
CA VAL A 50 11.69 4.03 9.23
C VAL A 50 11.57 5.09 8.16
N VAL A 51 12.69 5.67 7.74
CA VAL A 51 12.71 6.77 6.79
C VAL A 51 12.58 6.26 5.36
N ASN A 52 11.74 6.91 4.53
CA ASN A 52 11.65 6.58 3.11
C ASN A 52 12.94 6.99 2.41
N LYS A 53 13.53 6.05 1.68
CA LYS A 53 14.83 6.25 1.06
C LYS A 53 14.82 7.22 -0.12
N LEU A 54 13.67 7.36 -0.78
CA LEU A 54 13.56 8.21 -1.96
C LEU A 54 13.09 9.63 -1.61
N LYS A 55 12.02 9.74 -0.83
CA LYS A 55 11.42 11.04 -0.48
C LYS A 55 11.05 11.08 1.01
N PRO A 56 12.05 11.22 1.89
CA PRO A 56 11.80 11.10 3.33
C PRO A 56 10.85 12.16 3.91
N ASN A 57 10.74 13.33 3.27
CA ASN A 57 9.85 14.39 3.74
C ASN A 57 8.42 14.28 3.18
N VAL A 58 8.20 13.40 2.22
CA VAL A 58 6.90 13.20 1.59
C VAL A 58 6.21 11.95 2.13
N TYR A 59 6.92 10.83 2.12
CA TYR A 59 6.40 9.55 2.60
C TYR A 59 6.86 9.34 4.04
N ALA A 60 6.16 10.03 4.94
CA ALA A 60 6.54 10.12 6.35
C ALA A 60 5.34 9.85 7.25
N PHE A 61 5.52 10.02 8.55
CA PHE A 61 4.48 9.84 9.57
C PHE A 61 3.92 8.41 9.65
N ASP A 62 4.74 7.43 9.27
CA ASP A 62 4.37 6.00 9.26
C ASP A 62 3.21 5.67 8.30
N LEU A 63 3.03 6.50 7.28
CA LEU A 63 1.99 6.31 6.28
C LEU A 63 2.44 5.40 5.15
N VAL A 64 1.49 4.65 4.61
CA VAL A 64 1.65 3.94 3.34
C VAL A 64 0.87 4.72 2.29
N THR A 65 1.51 5.10 1.20
CA THR A 65 0.86 5.86 0.12
C THR A 65 0.72 4.98 -1.11
N VAL A 66 -0.51 4.77 -1.55
CA VAL A 66 -0.84 3.99 -2.74
C VAL A 66 -1.40 4.93 -3.80
N GLY A 67 -0.73 5.03 -4.94
CA GLY A 67 -1.13 5.93 -6.02
C GLY A 67 -2.37 5.49 -6.77
N ASP A 68 -2.84 6.32 -7.71
CA ASP A 68 -4.01 6.03 -8.54
C ASP A 68 -3.78 4.80 -9.42
N ASN A 69 -4.85 4.06 -9.71
CA ASN A 69 -4.81 2.91 -10.61
C ASN A 69 -3.79 1.86 -10.22
N THR A 70 -3.53 1.73 -8.93
CA THR A 70 -2.56 0.78 -8.40
C THR A 70 -3.23 -0.55 -8.11
N VAL A 71 -2.56 -1.65 -8.44
CA VAL A 71 -2.99 -3.00 -8.09
C VAL A 71 -1.94 -3.60 -7.17
N ILE A 72 -2.37 -4.07 -6.01
CA ILE A 72 -1.52 -4.81 -5.07
C ILE A 72 -2.02 -6.25 -5.03
N PRO A 73 -1.18 -7.23 -5.36
CA PRO A 73 -1.61 -8.62 -5.39
C PRO A 73 -1.91 -9.19 -4.01
N ASP A 74 -2.58 -10.34 -3.97
CA ASP A 74 -2.95 -11.00 -2.73
C ASP A 74 -1.73 -11.39 -1.89
N GLY A 75 -1.87 -11.36 -0.59
CA GLY A 75 -0.87 -11.89 0.33
C GLY A 75 0.38 -11.04 0.52
N VAL A 76 0.34 -9.77 0.13
CA VAL A 76 1.50 -8.86 0.23
C VAL A 76 1.49 -8.11 1.57
N THR A 77 2.66 -8.02 2.20
CA THR A 77 2.88 -7.23 3.41
C THR A 77 3.71 -6.00 3.07
N ILE A 78 3.23 -4.83 3.44
CA ILE A 78 3.87 -3.56 3.11
C ILE A 78 4.18 -2.80 4.40
N GLY A 79 5.43 -2.37 4.54
CA GLY A 79 5.91 -1.64 5.70
C GLY A 79 5.52 -0.16 5.70
N LYS A 80 5.88 0.54 6.77
CA LYS A 80 5.55 1.96 6.95
C LYS A 80 6.47 2.86 6.13
N ASN A 81 6.01 4.09 5.86
CA ASN A 81 6.75 5.10 5.09
C ASN A 81 7.12 4.62 3.69
N THR A 82 6.18 3.93 3.04
CA THR A 82 6.35 3.38 1.69
C THR A 82 5.44 4.08 0.70
N ALA A 83 5.78 3.96 -0.58
CA ALA A 83 4.94 4.46 -1.66
C ALA A 83 4.89 3.42 -2.78
N ILE A 84 3.69 3.15 -3.28
CA ILE A 84 3.48 2.16 -4.35
C ILE A 84 2.61 2.80 -5.43
N SER A 85 2.98 2.59 -6.69
CA SER A 85 2.19 3.04 -7.82
C SER A 85 2.27 2.06 -8.98
N GLY A 86 1.15 1.88 -9.67
CA GLY A 86 1.06 1.07 -10.86
C GLY A 86 0.52 -0.34 -10.63
N LYS A 87 0.43 -1.11 -11.70
CA LYS A 87 -0.12 -2.46 -11.65
C LYS A 87 0.97 -3.44 -11.25
N THR A 88 1.21 -3.56 -9.96
CA THR A 88 2.24 -4.46 -9.44
C THR A 88 1.77 -5.90 -9.42
N THR A 89 2.72 -6.82 -9.47
CA THR A 89 2.47 -8.26 -9.40
C THR A 89 3.27 -8.85 -8.26
N ILE A 90 2.99 -10.10 -7.94
CA ILE A 90 3.69 -10.76 -6.82
C ILE A 90 5.20 -10.82 -7.04
N GLU A 91 5.65 -10.80 -8.28
CA GLU A 91 7.08 -10.80 -8.61
C GLU A 91 7.78 -9.50 -8.21
N ASP A 92 7.03 -8.42 -8.03
CA ASP A 92 7.57 -7.13 -7.60
C ASP A 92 7.85 -7.08 -6.09
N TYR A 93 7.44 -8.10 -5.36
CA TYR A 93 7.55 -8.15 -3.90
C TYR A 93 8.38 -9.36 -3.46
N PRO A 94 9.70 -9.19 -3.21
CA PRO A 94 10.50 -10.28 -2.68
C PRO A 94 9.90 -10.80 -1.37
N ASP A 95 9.74 -12.13 -1.27
CA ASP A 95 9.12 -12.77 -0.12
C ASP A 95 7.74 -12.18 0.23
N ASN A 96 7.01 -11.72 -0.79
CA ASN A 96 5.69 -11.09 -0.64
C ASN A 96 5.72 -9.85 0.26
N THR A 97 6.81 -9.13 0.28
CA THR A 97 6.99 -8.00 1.21
C THR A 97 7.61 -6.79 0.52
N LEU A 98 7.10 -5.61 0.84
CA LEU A 98 7.78 -4.35 0.57
C LEU A 98 8.21 -3.78 1.92
N ALA A 99 9.51 -3.73 2.17
CA ALA A 99 10.04 -3.29 3.45
C ALA A 99 9.75 -1.81 3.74
N GLY A 100 9.72 -1.45 5.00
CA GLY A 100 9.53 -0.06 5.42
C GLY A 100 10.55 0.87 4.78
N GLY A 101 10.12 2.06 4.39
CA GLY A 101 10.98 3.05 3.75
C GLY A 101 11.22 2.86 2.26
N GLU A 102 10.70 1.79 1.65
CA GLU A 102 10.90 1.53 0.23
C GLU A 102 9.85 2.21 -0.64
N THR A 103 10.17 2.40 -1.92
CA THR A 103 9.26 2.95 -2.92
C THR A 103 9.22 2.00 -4.12
N LEU A 104 8.02 1.61 -4.52
CA LEU A 104 7.82 0.74 -5.68
C LEU A 104 6.95 1.47 -6.70
N ILE A 105 7.56 1.91 -7.79
CA ILE A 105 6.86 2.59 -8.87
C ILE A 105 7.04 1.77 -10.14
N LYS A 106 5.93 1.27 -10.67
CA LYS A 106 5.95 0.47 -11.90
C LYS A 106 6.31 1.35 -13.09
N ALA A 107 6.94 0.78 -14.08
CA ALA A 107 7.40 1.52 -15.26
C ALA A 107 6.29 2.37 -15.88
N GLY A 108 6.58 3.63 -16.15
CA GLY A 108 5.63 4.57 -16.75
C GLY A 108 4.74 5.30 -15.75
N GLU A 109 4.78 4.96 -14.48
CA GLU A 109 3.99 5.62 -13.45
C GLU A 109 4.84 6.66 -12.70
N LEU A 110 4.18 7.73 -12.25
CA LEU A 110 4.80 8.78 -11.43
C LEU A 110 3.92 9.04 -10.21
N LEU A 111 4.55 9.18 -9.07
CA LEU A 111 3.88 9.60 -7.84
C LEU A 111 4.00 11.10 -7.65
#